data_93690554c3e1d6a3a16964140eaad2e5
#
_entry.id   93690554c3e1d6a3a16964140eaad2e5
#
_cell.length_a   1.000
_cell.length_b   1.000
_cell.length_c   1.000
_cell.angle_alpha   90.00
_cell.angle_beta   90.00
_cell.angle_gamma   90.00
#
_symmetry.space_group_name_H-M   'P 1'
#
loop_
_entity.id
_entity.type
_entity.pdbx_description
1 polymer ?
#
loop_
_entity_poly.entity_id
_entity_poly.type
_entity_poly.pdbx_seq_one_letter_code
_entity_poly.pdbx_strand_id
1 'polypeptide(L)'
;MSALMVGRSTIREAIRHFQALGVIETRKGSGTYLLKPVSKATIHMPLSLDTGHLRDVLLQTLEVRRGIECEACMVAARKRTDKDLILIEQNLNEMERVHNEKGTSGPEDLAFHLAIYDATHNPLFRQLLEQMRETFWQFWEHPFEREDFARRSFPFHRTLFNAIAARDAEAAREETLKILEVVEEDIKEMSK
;
A
#
# COMPACT_ATOMS: atom_id res chain seq x y z
N MET A 1 22.34 27.97 -16.48
CA MET A 1 21.28 28.98 -16.30
C MET A 1 20.97 29.74 -17.57
N SER A 2 21.93 30.04 -18.40
CA SER A 2 21.68 30.68 -19.71
C SER A 2 20.82 29.81 -20.67
N ALA A 3 20.88 28.50 -20.56
CA ALA A 3 20.16 27.59 -21.45
C ALA A 3 18.63 27.54 -21.25
N LEU A 4 18.13 27.89 -20.04
CA LEU A 4 16.70 27.78 -19.71
C LEU A 4 16.00 29.15 -19.60
N MET A 5 16.73 30.25 -19.69
CA MET A 5 16.21 31.63 -19.58
C MET A 5 15.35 31.88 -18.32
N VAL A 6 15.61 31.15 -17.22
CA VAL A 6 14.85 31.24 -15.96
C VAL A 6 15.75 31.63 -14.78
N GLY A 7 15.16 32.24 -13.75
CA GLY A 7 15.86 32.67 -12.54
C GLY A 7 16.31 31.51 -11.63
N ARG A 8 17.29 31.79 -10.74
CA ARG A 8 17.77 30.78 -9.77
C ARG A 8 16.69 30.32 -8.81
N SER A 9 15.76 31.20 -8.42
CA SER A 9 14.61 30.87 -7.57
C SER A 9 13.70 29.83 -8.23
N THR A 10 13.36 30.03 -9.49
CA THR A 10 12.53 29.11 -10.27
C THR A 10 13.16 27.72 -10.39
N ILE A 11 14.48 27.66 -10.60
CA ILE A 11 15.20 26.37 -10.65
C ILE A 11 15.17 25.69 -9.29
N ARG A 12 15.36 26.43 -8.19
CA ARG A 12 15.27 25.85 -6.83
C ARG A 12 13.89 25.33 -6.50
N GLU A 13 12.86 26.05 -6.88
CA GLU A 13 11.48 25.60 -6.69
C GLU A 13 11.16 24.35 -7.51
N ALA A 14 11.58 24.30 -8.78
CA ALA A 14 11.45 23.11 -9.60
C ALA A 14 12.18 21.90 -8.99
N ILE A 15 13.41 22.09 -8.50
CA ILE A 15 14.16 21.03 -7.82
C ILE A 15 13.42 20.55 -6.56
N ARG A 16 12.92 21.47 -5.72
CA ARG A 16 12.12 21.09 -4.54
C ARG A 16 10.85 20.33 -4.92
N HIS A 17 10.18 20.78 -5.97
CA HIS A 17 9.00 20.10 -6.48
C HIS A 17 9.30 18.68 -6.95
N PHE A 18 10.33 18.48 -7.78
CA PHE A 18 10.74 17.14 -8.22
C PHE A 18 11.28 16.25 -7.10
N GLN A 19 11.88 16.84 -6.05
CA GLN A 19 12.25 16.09 -4.84
C GLN A 19 11.00 15.61 -4.08
N ALA A 20 10.01 16.49 -3.90
CA ALA A 20 8.73 16.13 -3.26
C ALA A 20 7.98 15.03 -4.03
N LEU A 21 8.15 14.97 -5.36
CA LEU A 21 7.62 13.91 -6.21
C LEU A 21 8.45 12.61 -6.20
N GLY A 22 9.57 12.56 -5.47
CA GLY A 22 10.48 11.42 -5.47
C GLY A 22 11.10 11.12 -6.84
N VAL A 23 11.16 12.11 -7.74
CA VAL A 23 11.76 12.00 -9.09
C VAL A 23 13.26 12.21 -9.05
N ILE A 24 13.71 13.11 -8.16
CA ILE A 24 15.13 13.43 -7.99
C ILE A 24 15.52 13.42 -6.51
N GLU A 25 16.80 13.19 -6.25
CA GLU A 25 17.44 13.32 -4.94
C GLU A 25 18.58 14.33 -5.01
N THR A 26 18.66 15.24 -4.05
CA THR A 26 19.81 16.14 -3.91
C THR A 26 20.68 15.70 -2.75
N ARG A 27 21.94 15.36 -3.04
CA ARG A 27 22.96 14.97 -2.05
C ARG A 27 23.89 16.13 -1.79
N LYS A 28 24.02 16.52 -0.52
CA LYS A 28 24.87 17.65 -0.10
C LYS A 28 26.31 17.46 -0.59
N GLY A 29 26.82 18.44 -1.34
CA GLY A 29 28.17 18.40 -1.89
C GLY A 29 28.38 17.51 -3.12
N SER A 30 27.37 16.75 -3.57
CA SER A 30 27.51 15.77 -4.65
C SER A 30 26.64 16.09 -5.89
N GLY A 31 25.51 16.80 -5.71
CA GLY A 31 24.64 17.18 -6.83
C GLY A 31 23.22 16.68 -6.71
N THR A 32 22.48 16.76 -7.82
CA THR A 32 21.09 16.30 -7.93
C THR A 32 21.04 15.12 -8.90
N TYR A 33 20.41 14.03 -8.49
CA TYR A 33 20.35 12.76 -9.21
C TYR A 33 18.91 12.43 -9.57
N LEU A 34 18.69 11.93 -10.78
CA LEU A 34 17.40 11.41 -11.24
C LEU A 34 17.22 10.01 -10.67
N LEU A 35 16.15 9.79 -9.90
CA LEU A 35 15.81 8.50 -9.28
C LEU A 35 14.91 7.65 -10.17
N LYS A 36 14.00 8.31 -10.92
CA LYS A 36 13.03 7.65 -11.80
C LYS A 36 12.97 8.39 -13.14
N PRO A 37 12.84 7.68 -14.26
CA PRO A 37 12.65 8.33 -15.56
C PRO A 37 11.34 9.12 -15.56
N VAL A 38 11.41 10.38 -15.99
CA VAL A 38 10.20 11.19 -16.20
C VAL A 38 9.64 10.86 -17.57
N SER A 39 8.53 10.14 -17.61
CA SER A 39 7.82 9.85 -18.86
C SER A 39 6.62 10.77 -19.02
N LYS A 40 6.14 10.94 -20.27
CA LYS A 40 4.90 11.67 -20.55
C LYS A 40 3.65 10.99 -19.98
N ALA A 41 3.77 9.74 -19.55
CA ALA A 41 2.72 8.94 -18.94
C ALA A 41 2.80 8.91 -17.39
N THR A 42 3.60 9.77 -16.75
CA THR A 42 3.63 9.84 -15.29
C THR A 42 2.34 10.49 -14.81
N ILE A 43 1.54 9.71 -14.07
CA ILE A 43 0.36 10.20 -13.37
C ILE A 43 0.84 10.70 -12.01
N HIS A 44 0.59 11.97 -11.71
CA HIS A 44 0.80 12.53 -10.38
C HIS A 44 -0.55 12.77 -9.73
N MET A 45 -0.80 12.05 -8.64
CA MET A 45 -2.03 12.20 -7.85
C MET A 45 -1.65 12.66 -6.44
N PRO A 46 -1.62 13.98 -6.17
CA PRO A 46 -1.45 14.46 -4.82
C PRO A 46 -2.71 14.13 -4.02
N LEU A 47 -2.58 13.23 -3.06
CA LEU A 47 -3.63 12.93 -2.10
C LEU A 47 -3.40 13.79 -0.87
N SER A 48 -4.43 14.49 -0.41
CA SER A 48 -4.42 15.21 0.86
C SER A 48 -5.65 14.81 1.66
N LEU A 49 -5.46 14.63 2.95
CA LEU A 49 -6.53 14.33 3.90
C LEU A 49 -6.61 15.44 4.94
N ASP A 50 -7.82 15.78 5.32
CA ASP A 50 -8.05 16.58 6.51
C ASP A 50 -7.87 15.68 7.73
N THR A 51 -6.80 15.92 8.49
CA THR A 51 -6.42 15.12 9.66
C THR A 51 -7.18 15.50 10.94
N GLY A 52 -8.32 16.17 10.82
CA GLY A 52 -9.07 16.66 11.98
C GLY A 52 -9.53 15.56 12.96
N HIS A 53 -9.93 14.39 12.42
CA HIS A 53 -10.31 13.22 13.22
C HIS A 53 -9.73 11.94 12.62
N LEU A 54 -8.77 11.34 13.31
CA LEU A 54 -8.08 10.11 12.87
C LEU A 54 -9.06 9.00 12.44
N ARG A 55 -10.12 8.78 13.21
CA ARG A 55 -11.16 7.79 12.88
C ARG A 55 -11.76 8.01 11.50
N ASP A 56 -12.17 9.23 11.19
CA ASP A 56 -12.85 9.54 9.94
C ASP A 56 -11.91 9.39 8.76
N VAL A 57 -10.65 9.79 8.93
CA VAL A 57 -9.58 9.58 7.94
C VAL A 57 -9.37 8.09 7.65
N LEU A 58 -9.29 7.25 8.68
CA LEU A 58 -9.11 5.81 8.52
C LEU A 58 -10.32 5.16 7.84
N LEU A 59 -11.55 5.56 8.17
CA LEU A 59 -12.76 5.04 7.55
C LEU A 59 -12.85 5.45 6.07
N GLN A 60 -12.57 6.71 5.73
CA GLN A 60 -12.53 7.18 4.35
C GLN A 60 -11.46 6.44 3.52
N THR A 61 -10.30 6.20 4.12
CA THR A 61 -9.23 5.41 3.50
C THR A 61 -9.68 3.98 3.23
N LEU A 62 -10.40 3.36 4.17
CA LEU A 62 -10.95 2.01 4.02
C LEU A 62 -11.97 1.90 2.89
N GLU A 63 -12.81 2.90 2.68
CA GLU A 63 -13.76 2.94 1.55
C GLU A 63 -13.02 2.84 0.22
N VAL A 64 -11.94 3.61 0.04
CA VAL A 64 -11.13 3.58 -1.18
C VAL A 64 -10.37 2.26 -1.32
N ARG A 65 -9.75 1.77 -0.23
CA ARG A 65 -9.06 0.48 -0.20
C ARG A 65 -9.98 -0.67 -0.60
N ARG A 66 -11.21 -0.69 -0.09
CA ARG A 66 -12.20 -1.71 -0.43
C ARG A 66 -12.41 -1.82 -1.95
N GLY A 67 -12.53 -0.71 -2.65
CA GLY A 67 -12.66 -0.70 -4.11
C GLY A 67 -11.42 -1.22 -4.83
N ILE A 68 -10.24 -0.77 -4.43
CA ILE A 68 -8.97 -1.09 -5.11
C ILE A 68 -8.51 -2.50 -4.75
N GLU A 69 -8.53 -2.88 -3.48
CA GLU A 69 -7.96 -4.15 -3.00
C GLU A 69 -8.81 -5.34 -3.40
N CYS A 70 -10.14 -5.24 -3.34
CA CYS A 70 -11.03 -6.29 -3.83
C CYS A 70 -10.78 -6.56 -5.32
N GLU A 71 -10.71 -5.53 -6.16
CA GLU A 71 -10.44 -5.71 -7.59
C GLU A 71 -9.03 -6.25 -7.82
N ALA A 72 -8.03 -5.79 -7.08
CA ALA A 72 -6.66 -6.30 -7.18
C ALA A 72 -6.59 -7.80 -6.88
N CYS A 73 -7.25 -8.27 -5.81
CA CYS A 73 -7.30 -9.69 -5.45
C CYS A 73 -8.02 -10.54 -6.49
N MET A 74 -9.15 -10.05 -7.04
CA MET A 74 -9.87 -10.72 -8.14
C MET A 74 -8.98 -10.85 -9.39
N VAL A 75 -8.30 -9.77 -9.77
CA VAL A 75 -7.40 -9.77 -10.94
C VAL A 75 -6.20 -10.68 -10.70
N ALA A 76 -5.60 -10.66 -9.50
CA ALA A 76 -4.52 -11.55 -9.12
C ALA A 76 -4.94 -13.03 -9.22
N ALA A 77 -6.11 -13.40 -8.69
CA ALA A 77 -6.64 -14.75 -8.81
C ALA A 77 -6.75 -15.23 -10.26
N ARG A 78 -7.20 -14.34 -11.18
CA ARG A 78 -7.33 -14.65 -12.60
C ARG A 78 -5.99 -14.73 -13.34
N LYS A 79 -5.02 -13.87 -13.01
CA LYS A 79 -3.80 -13.66 -13.80
C LYS A 79 -2.53 -14.26 -13.21
N ARG A 80 -2.51 -14.58 -11.90
CA ARG A 80 -1.33 -15.08 -11.22
C ARG A 80 -0.66 -16.23 -11.98
N THR A 81 0.66 -16.20 -12.07
CA THR A 81 1.48 -17.33 -12.49
C THR A 81 1.81 -18.24 -11.30
N ASP A 82 2.39 -19.41 -11.56
CA ASP A 82 2.84 -20.29 -10.48
C ASP A 82 4.03 -19.67 -9.71
N LYS A 83 4.84 -18.83 -10.37
CA LYS A 83 5.90 -18.07 -9.68
C LYS A 83 5.33 -17.04 -8.71
N ASP A 84 4.27 -16.33 -9.12
CA ASP A 84 3.60 -15.38 -8.24
C ASP A 84 3.02 -16.10 -7.03
N LEU A 85 2.38 -17.25 -7.25
CA LEU A 85 1.79 -18.04 -6.17
C LEU A 85 2.83 -18.47 -5.13
N ILE A 86 4.01 -18.93 -5.58
CA ILE A 86 5.11 -19.29 -4.70
C ILE A 86 5.54 -18.07 -3.85
N LEU A 87 5.66 -16.90 -4.46
CA LEU A 87 6.06 -15.68 -3.75
C LEU A 87 5.01 -15.23 -2.75
N ILE A 88 3.73 -15.28 -3.11
CA ILE A 88 2.62 -14.96 -2.20
C ILE A 88 2.64 -15.91 -1.00
N GLU A 89 2.82 -17.22 -1.24
CA GLU A 89 2.87 -18.22 -0.17
C GLU A 89 4.07 -18.03 0.77
N GLN A 90 5.24 -17.69 0.22
CA GLN A 90 6.44 -17.39 1.03
C GLN A 90 6.20 -16.21 1.97
N ASN A 91 5.62 -15.11 1.45
CA ASN A 91 5.30 -13.94 2.28
C ASN A 91 4.22 -14.26 3.32
N LEU A 92 3.21 -15.05 2.97
CA LEU A 92 2.20 -15.48 3.94
C LEU A 92 2.79 -16.34 5.05
N ASN A 93 3.63 -17.31 4.72
CA ASN A 93 4.27 -18.17 5.71
C ASN A 93 5.18 -17.38 6.67
N GLU A 94 5.89 -16.36 6.14
CA GLU A 94 6.71 -15.48 6.98
C GLU A 94 5.82 -14.60 7.87
N MET A 95 4.74 -14.06 7.35
CA MET A 95 3.74 -13.31 8.13
C MET A 95 3.17 -14.16 9.26
N GLU A 96 2.77 -15.41 8.98
CA GLU A 96 2.26 -16.34 9.99
C GLU A 96 3.31 -16.68 11.06
N ARG A 97 4.56 -16.90 10.64
CA ARG A 97 5.67 -17.17 11.56
C ARG A 97 5.88 -15.98 12.51
N VAL A 98 5.99 -14.77 11.96
CA VAL A 98 6.24 -13.56 12.77
C VAL A 98 5.04 -13.26 13.68
N HIS A 99 3.82 -13.41 13.17
CA HIS A 99 2.62 -13.24 13.98
C HIS A 99 2.56 -14.19 15.18
N ASN A 100 2.88 -15.46 14.97
CA ASN A 100 2.89 -16.47 16.04
C ASN A 100 3.99 -16.20 17.08
N GLU A 101 5.12 -15.63 16.68
CA GLU A 101 6.23 -15.30 17.58
C GLU A 101 6.02 -14.01 18.36
N LYS A 102 5.48 -12.97 17.71
CA LYS A 102 5.43 -11.60 18.25
C LYS A 102 4.02 -11.09 18.53
N GLY A 103 2.99 -11.78 18.03
CA GLY A 103 1.58 -11.33 18.13
C GLY A 103 1.20 -10.22 17.15
N THR A 104 2.13 -9.74 16.33
CA THR A 104 1.95 -8.73 15.29
C THR A 104 2.86 -9.02 14.10
N SER A 105 2.48 -8.61 12.89
CA SER A 105 3.19 -8.89 11.64
C SER A 105 2.96 -7.81 10.57
N GLY A 106 2.90 -6.54 10.98
CA GLY A 106 2.58 -5.43 10.06
C GLY A 106 3.45 -5.33 8.81
N PRO A 107 4.79 -5.37 8.90
CA PRO A 107 5.67 -5.37 7.73
C PRO A 107 5.47 -6.57 6.81
N GLU A 108 5.26 -7.75 7.38
CA GLU A 108 5.05 -9.00 6.65
C GLU A 108 3.67 -9.05 6.01
N ASP A 109 2.64 -8.50 6.66
CA ASP A 109 1.30 -8.27 6.12
C ASP A 109 1.38 -7.41 4.85
N LEU A 110 2.13 -6.31 4.91
CA LEU A 110 2.39 -5.50 3.72
C LEU A 110 3.04 -6.31 2.60
N ALA A 111 4.08 -7.07 2.91
CA ALA A 111 4.81 -7.84 1.91
C ALA A 111 3.90 -8.89 1.24
N PHE A 112 3.00 -9.52 2.00
CA PHE A 112 2.00 -10.44 1.48
C PHE A 112 1.03 -9.74 0.50
N HIS A 113 0.45 -8.62 0.89
CA HIS A 113 -0.47 -7.87 0.03
C HIS A 113 0.23 -7.31 -1.22
N LEU A 114 1.45 -6.80 -1.11
CA LEU A 114 2.21 -6.31 -2.28
C LEU A 114 2.51 -7.44 -3.27
N ALA A 115 2.78 -8.67 -2.80
CA ALA A 115 2.97 -9.81 -3.70
C ALA A 115 1.68 -10.15 -4.46
N ILE A 116 0.50 -10.03 -3.84
CA ILE A 116 -0.80 -10.19 -4.52
C ILE A 116 -0.98 -9.10 -5.58
N TYR A 117 -0.64 -7.85 -5.27
CA TYR A 117 -0.80 -6.75 -6.25
C TYR A 117 0.15 -6.90 -7.43
N ASP A 118 1.36 -7.40 -7.22
CA ASP A 118 2.30 -7.73 -8.30
C ASP A 118 1.73 -8.85 -9.21
N ALA A 119 1.04 -9.84 -8.62
CA ALA A 119 0.40 -10.93 -9.36
C ALA A 119 -0.78 -10.47 -10.24
N THR A 120 -1.23 -9.24 -10.13
CA THR A 120 -2.18 -8.63 -11.08
C THR A 120 -1.57 -8.41 -12.45
N HIS A 121 -0.23 -8.35 -12.56
CA HIS A 121 0.53 -7.92 -13.74
C HIS A 121 0.11 -6.54 -14.26
N ASN A 122 -0.45 -5.70 -13.36
CA ASN A 122 -0.75 -4.30 -13.58
C ASN A 122 -0.06 -3.47 -12.49
N PRO A 123 1.06 -2.80 -12.80
CA PRO A 123 1.86 -2.09 -11.82
C PRO A 123 1.13 -0.92 -11.14
N LEU A 124 -0.01 -0.48 -11.68
CA LEU A 124 -0.78 0.61 -11.09
C LEU A 124 -1.44 0.21 -9.77
N PHE A 125 -1.88 -1.05 -9.62
CA PHE A 125 -2.44 -1.52 -8.33
C PHE A 125 -1.44 -1.34 -7.20
N ARG A 126 -0.22 -1.89 -7.39
CA ARG A 126 0.83 -1.75 -6.38
C ARG A 126 1.17 -0.29 -6.09
N GLN A 127 1.38 0.53 -7.14
CA GLN A 127 1.77 1.93 -6.97
C GLN A 127 0.72 2.75 -6.24
N LEU A 128 -0.57 2.55 -6.53
CA LEU A 128 -1.66 3.25 -5.84
C LEU A 128 -1.73 2.86 -4.36
N LEU A 129 -1.63 1.58 -4.06
CA LEU A 129 -1.73 1.08 -2.69
C LEU A 129 -0.50 1.44 -1.85
N GLU A 130 0.71 1.40 -2.42
CA GLU A 130 1.93 1.90 -1.76
C GLU A 130 1.84 3.40 -1.48
N GLN A 131 1.36 4.20 -2.42
CA GLN A 131 1.21 5.64 -2.22
C GLN A 131 0.20 5.96 -1.11
N MET A 132 -0.92 5.28 -1.06
CA MET A 132 -1.90 5.43 0.00
C MET A 132 -1.30 5.04 1.35
N ARG A 133 -0.56 3.93 1.40
CA ARG A 133 0.05 3.43 2.62
C ARG A 133 1.15 4.34 3.16
N GLU A 134 2.04 4.86 2.32
CA GLU A 134 3.08 5.82 2.73
C GLU A 134 2.49 7.07 3.39
N THR A 135 1.36 7.56 2.85
CA THR A 135 0.65 8.73 3.41
C THR A 135 0.08 8.46 4.80
N PHE A 136 -0.30 7.21 5.08
CA PHE A 136 -1.00 6.82 6.31
C PHE A 136 -0.20 5.87 7.20
N TRP A 137 1.06 5.56 6.86
CA TRP A 137 1.88 4.62 7.60
C TRP A 137 1.87 4.85 9.11
N GLN A 138 2.04 6.08 9.54
CA GLN A 138 2.02 6.46 10.96
C GLN A 138 0.68 6.12 11.67
N PHE A 139 -0.43 6.07 10.90
CA PHE A 139 -1.74 5.72 11.43
C PHE A 139 -2.00 4.21 11.36
N TRP A 140 -1.24 3.49 10.51
CA TRP A 140 -1.47 2.08 10.25
C TRP A 140 -0.67 1.17 11.17
N GLU A 141 0.49 1.62 11.62
CA GLU A 141 1.38 0.83 12.45
C GLU A 141 0.82 0.69 13.87
N HIS A 142 0.33 1.78 14.45
CA HIS A 142 -0.28 1.80 15.79
C HIS A 142 -1.43 2.82 15.88
N PRO A 143 -2.52 2.64 15.13
CA PRO A 143 -3.63 3.58 15.24
C PRO A 143 -4.21 3.49 16.64
N PHE A 144 -4.51 4.64 17.22
CA PHE A 144 -5.03 4.77 18.60
C PHE A 144 -4.07 4.21 19.68
N GLU A 145 -2.76 4.13 19.41
CA GLU A 145 -1.74 3.56 20.33
C GLU A 145 -2.03 2.10 20.74
N ARG A 146 -2.70 1.33 19.84
CA ARG A 146 -3.12 -0.06 20.08
C ARG A 146 -2.25 -1.04 19.30
N GLU A 147 -1.64 -1.98 20.01
CA GLU A 147 -0.82 -3.06 19.40
C GLU A 147 -1.68 -4.20 18.82
N ASP A 148 -2.93 -4.33 19.24
CA ASP A 148 -3.85 -5.39 18.83
C ASP A 148 -4.74 -5.00 17.63
N PHE A 149 -4.49 -3.85 17.01
CA PHE A 149 -5.21 -3.40 15.82
C PHE A 149 -5.08 -4.39 14.65
N ALA A 150 -6.20 -4.66 14.00
CA ALA A 150 -6.33 -5.60 12.88
C ALA A 150 -5.91 -7.06 13.18
N ARG A 151 -5.58 -7.41 14.42
CA ARG A 151 -5.16 -8.77 14.78
C ARG A 151 -6.22 -9.83 14.45
N ARG A 152 -7.49 -9.48 14.55
CA ARG A 152 -8.63 -10.36 14.24
C ARG A 152 -8.74 -10.70 12.74
N SER A 153 -8.16 -9.89 11.86
CA SER A 153 -8.15 -10.14 10.41
C SER A 153 -7.15 -11.22 9.99
N PHE A 154 -6.17 -11.52 10.84
CA PHE A 154 -5.05 -12.42 10.53
C PHE A 154 -5.48 -13.77 9.92
N PRO A 155 -6.48 -14.52 10.42
CA PRO A 155 -6.85 -15.81 9.85
C PRO A 155 -7.35 -15.74 8.39
N PHE A 156 -7.91 -14.60 7.97
CA PHE A 156 -8.48 -14.44 6.63
C PHE A 156 -7.41 -14.32 5.53
N HIS A 157 -6.14 -14.07 5.88
CA HIS A 157 -5.05 -14.02 4.90
C HIS A 157 -4.78 -15.40 4.29
N ARG A 158 -4.86 -16.48 5.09
CA ARG A 158 -4.71 -17.85 4.59
C ARG A 158 -5.88 -18.25 3.68
N THR A 159 -7.10 -17.87 4.01
CA THR A 159 -8.27 -18.15 3.16
C THR A 159 -8.25 -17.33 1.87
N LEU A 160 -7.77 -16.08 1.90
CA LEU A 160 -7.52 -15.26 0.72
C LEU A 160 -6.47 -15.91 -0.20
N PHE A 161 -5.34 -16.36 0.36
CA PHE A 161 -4.35 -17.10 -0.40
C PHE A 161 -4.93 -18.34 -1.09
N ASN A 162 -5.71 -19.15 -0.37
CA ASN A 162 -6.35 -20.34 -0.91
C ASN A 162 -7.29 -20.01 -2.08
N ALA A 163 -8.07 -18.94 -1.98
CA ALA A 163 -8.94 -18.47 -3.06
C ALA A 163 -8.12 -18.04 -4.31
N ILE A 164 -7.04 -17.30 -4.12
CA ILE A 164 -6.12 -16.92 -5.20
C ILE A 164 -5.46 -18.16 -5.83
N ALA A 165 -5.02 -19.11 -5.01
CA ALA A 165 -4.44 -20.38 -5.47
C ALA A 165 -5.44 -21.19 -6.31
N ALA A 166 -6.69 -21.24 -5.90
CA ALA A 166 -7.77 -21.90 -6.61
C ALA A 166 -8.24 -21.13 -7.88
N ARG A 167 -7.75 -19.92 -8.14
CA ARG A 167 -8.20 -19.00 -9.19
C ARG A 167 -9.67 -18.60 -9.04
N ASP A 168 -10.19 -18.65 -7.84
CA ASP A 168 -11.55 -18.22 -7.52
C ASP A 168 -11.56 -16.72 -7.18
N ALA A 169 -11.92 -15.91 -8.18
CA ALA A 169 -11.89 -14.46 -8.07
C ALA A 169 -12.97 -13.94 -7.10
N GLU A 170 -14.16 -14.57 -7.08
CA GLU A 170 -15.23 -14.14 -6.17
C GLU A 170 -14.89 -14.49 -4.73
N ALA A 171 -14.39 -15.69 -4.45
CA ALA A 171 -13.90 -16.04 -3.13
C ALA A 171 -12.76 -15.14 -2.69
N ALA A 172 -11.80 -14.79 -3.58
CA ALA A 172 -10.73 -13.85 -3.26
C ALA A 172 -11.27 -12.46 -2.87
N ARG A 173 -12.31 -11.97 -3.56
CA ARG A 173 -13.01 -10.74 -3.20
C ARG A 173 -13.68 -10.83 -1.82
N GLU A 174 -14.40 -11.91 -1.56
CA GLU A 174 -15.10 -12.12 -0.29
C GLU A 174 -14.13 -12.16 0.89
N GLU A 175 -13.01 -12.87 0.76
CA GLU A 175 -11.99 -12.95 1.82
C GLU A 175 -11.30 -11.58 2.05
N THR A 176 -11.06 -10.81 0.99
CA THR A 176 -10.55 -9.43 1.11
C THR A 176 -11.55 -8.55 1.86
N LEU A 177 -12.84 -8.68 1.58
CA LEU A 177 -13.88 -7.92 2.29
C LEU A 177 -13.88 -8.25 3.78
N LYS A 178 -13.78 -9.52 4.16
CA LYS A 178 -13.72 -9.95 5.58
C LYS A 178 -12.53 -9.31 6.32
N ILE A 179 -11.35 -9.25 5.68
CA ILE A 179 -10.19 -8.57 6.25
C ILE A 179 -10.51 -7.09 6.52
N LEU A 180 -11.07 -6.40 5.52
CA LEU A 180 -11.36 -4.96 5.62
C LEU A 180 -12.52 -4.65 6.57
N GLU A 181 -13.51 -5.54 6.68
CA GLU A 181 -14.62 -5.41 7.63
C GLU A 181 -14.13 -5.50 9.08
N VAL A 182 -13.25 -6.45 9.38
CA VAL A 182 -12.62 -6.54 10.71
C VAL A 182 -11.83 -5.27 11.05
N VAL A 183 -11.05 -4.76 10.10
CA VAL A 183 -10.31 -3.51 10.29
C VAL A 183 -11.26 -2.33 10.52
N GLU A 184 -12.38 -2.27 9.81
CA GLU A 184 -13.42 -1.24 9.99
C GLU A 184 -14.05 -1.32 11.39
N GLU A 185 -14.36 -2.54 11.86
CA GLU A 185 -14.88 -2.76 13.20
C GLU A 185 -13.88 -2.30 14.27
N ASP A 186 -12.61 -2.68 14.12
CA ASP A 186 -11.55 -2.28 15.06
C ASP A 186 -11.41 -0.75 15.13
N ILE A 187 -11.45 -0.04 13.99
CA ILE A 187 -11.44 1.43 13.97
C ILE A 187 -12.64 1.99 14.74
N LYS A 188 -13.84 1.44 14.54
CA LYS A 188 -15.06 1.91 15.20
C LYS A 188 -15.07 1.63 16.69
N GLU A 189 -14.46 0.52 17.13
CA GLU A 189 -14.39 0.14 18.55
C GLU A 189 -13.30 0.90 19.30
N MET A 190 -12.12 1.04 18.70
CA MET A 190 -10.95 1.65 19.32
C MET A 190 -11.01 3.18 19.37
N SER A 191 -11.90 3.79 18.59
CA SER A 191 -12.10 5.24 18.54
C SER A 191 -13.17 5.75 19.51
N LYS A 192 -13.71 4.91 20.38
CA LYS A 192 -14.66 5.27 21.45
C LYS A 192 -13.91 5.66 22.74
#